data_9a5be3f2c4c0673dc2c1c7f43bf61d8f
#
_entry.id   9a5be3f2c4c0673dc2c1c7f43bf61d8f
#
_cell.length_a   1.000
_cell.length_b   1.000
_cell.length_c   1.000
_cell.angle_alpha   90.00
_cell.angle_beta   90.00
_cell.angle_gamma   90.00
#
_symmetry.space_group_name_H-M   'P 1'
#
loop_
_entity.id
_entity.type
_entity.pdbx_description
1 polymer ?
#
loop_
_entity_poly.entity_id
_entity_poly.type
_entity_poly.pdbx_seq_one_letter_code
_entity_poly.pdbx_strand_id
1 'polypeptide(L)'
;TRVTSFPNVLVVPTSLGVKTLSELVALAKKREQQPLTYGSGGVGTTAHLSAVLLGQTAGVNLLHIPYQGTSKAMTDVLAGRVDMIFGNIPVVLPYVKEGRLNALAITSEERSRQMPDVPAVAELGMKSAEISVWIALFAPKGTPAEIVDTLSKAALQALHSPELQAGYERDGGEVQMDETPAAFAAVLKQDIERWGKVVRESGATAN
;
A
#
# COMPACT_ATOMS: atom_id res chain seq x y z
N THR A 1 -18.99 2.31 -6.61
CA THR A 1 -18.14 1.14 -6.76
C THR A 1 -16.67 1.51 -6.70
N ARG A 2 -15.82 0.62 -6.18
CA ARG A 2 -14.36 0.71 -6.40
C ARG A 2 -14.06 0.44 -7.86
N VAL A 3 -12.97 1.00 -8.32
CA VAL A 3 -12.50 0.86 -9.71
C VAL A 3 -11.22 0.04 -9.75
N THR A 4 -10.28 0.38 -8.91
CA THR A 4 -8.98 -0.28 -8.83
C THR A 4 -8.37 -0.13 -7.44
N SER A 5 -7.47 -1.03 -7.10
CA SER A 5 -6.62 -0.93 -5.92
C SER A 5 -5.14 -1.04 -6.28
N PHE A 6 -4.30 -0.39 -5.50
CA PHE A 6 -2.85 -0.40 -5.65
C PHE A 6 -2.22 -0.81 -4.32
N PRO A 7 -1.62 -1.99 -4.22
CA PRO A 7 -0.84 -2.36 -3.05
C PRO A 7 0.47 -1.59 -3.01
N ASN A 8 1.04 -1.47 -1.81
CA ASN A 8 2.41 -1.02 -1.64
C ASN A 8 3.37 -2.23 -1.63
N VAL A 9 4.60 -1.99 -2.02
CA VAL A 9 5.71 -2.92 -1.89
C VAL A 9 6.69 -2.38 -0.87
N LEU A 10 7.02 -3.18 0.13
CA LEU A 10 8.11 -2.88 1.05
C LEU A 10 9.43 -3.15 0.36
N VAL A 11 10.23 -2.12 0.21
CA VAL A 11 11.55 -2.22 -0.38
C VAL A 11 12.63 -1.64 0.53
N VAL A 12 13.83 -2.22 0.43
CA VAL A 12 15.04 -1.77 1.12
C VAL A 12 16.18 -1.62 0.11
N PRO A 13 17.17 -0.73 0.32
CA PRO A 13 18.35 -0.69 -0.51
C PRO A 13 19.15 -2.00 -0.36
N THR A 14 19.72 -2.49 -1.46
CA THR A 14 20.53 -3.72 -1.44
C THR A 14 21.73 -3.63 -0.49
N SER A 15 22.24 -2.41 -0.25
CA SER A 15 23.31 -2.11 0.71
C SER A 15 22.94 -2.41 2.17
N LEU A 16 21.64 -2.50 2.51
CA LEU A 16 21.20 -2.88 3.85
C LEU A 16 21.49 -4.37 4.16
N GLY A 17 21.73 -5.20 3.12
CA GLY A 17 22.06 -6.62 3.26
C GLY A 17 20.88 -7.51 3.65
N VAL A 18 19.64 -7.01 3.55
CA VAL A 18 18.39 -7.71 3.91
C VAL A 18 17.67 -8.14 2.64
N LYS A 19 17.21 -9.39 2.58
CA LYS A 19 16.53 -9.98 1.41
C LYS A 19 15.12 -10.49 1.71
N THR A 20 14.76 -10.61 2.98
CA THR A 20 13.45 -11.12 3.41
C THR A 20 12.85 -10.24 4.49
N LEU A 21 11.52 -10.27 4.64
CA LEU A 21 10.83 -9.55 5.71
C LEU A 21 11.27 -10.05 7.10
N SER A 22 11.50 -11.35 7.24
CA SER A 22 12.00 -11.93 8.50
C SER A 22 13.38 -11.39 8.90
N GLU A 23 14.28 -11.22 7.93
CA GLU A 23 15.59 -10.60 8.17
C GLU A 23 15.47 -9.13 8.56
N LEU A 24 14.55 -8.37 7.92
CA LEU A 24 14.28 -6.99 8.27
C LEU A 24 13.77 -6.87 9.72
N VAL A 25 12.80 -7.70 10.09
CA VAL A 25 12.26 -7.73 11.46
C VAL A 25 13.34 -8.11 12.47
N ALA A 26 14.18 -9.11 12.16
CA ALA A 26 15.31 -9.49 13.01
C ALA A 26 16.33 -8.36 13.18
N LEU A 27 16.61 -7.62 12.10
CA LEU A 27 17.49 -6.44 12.14
C LEU A 27 16.88 -5.32 12.98
N ALA A 28 15.59 -5.04 12.81
CA ALA A 28 14.87 -4.02 13.58
C ALA A 28 14.89 -4.34 15.09
N LYS A 29 14.68 -5.60 15.47
CA LYS A 29 14.79 -6.05 16.88
C LYS A 29 16.20 -5.87 17.47
N LYS A 30 17.25 -6.02 16.66
CA LYS A 30 18.63 -5.78 17.11
C LYS A 30 18.96 -4.29 17.26
N ARG A 31 18.22 -3.42 16.57
CA ARG A 31 18.45 -1.96 16.54
C ARG A 31 17.47 -1.18 17.41
N GLU A 32 17.05 -1.71 18.56
CA GLU A 32 16.06 -1.03 19.44
C GLU A 32 16.45 0.39 19.85
N GLN A 33 17.73 0.64 20.09
CA GLN A 33 18.25 1.98 20.47
C GLN A 33 18.49 2.90 19.27
N GLN A 34 18.56 2.35 18.06
CA GLN A 34 18.69 3.08 16.79
C GLN A 34 17.71 2.48 15.78
N PRO A 35 16.42 2.77 15.90
CA PRO A 35 15.38 2.17 15.09
C PRO A 35 15.66 2.33 13.59
N LEU A 36 15.27 1.33 12.79
CA LEU A 36 15.30 1.45 11.35
C LEU A 36 14.42 2.62 10.90
N THR A 37 14.93 3.39 9.95
CA THR A 37 14.24 4.54 9.39
C THR A 37 13.37 4.14 8.21
N TYR A 38 12.19 4.74 8.07
CA TYR A 38 11.37 4.58 6.87
C TYR A 38 10.91 5.90 6.29
N GLY A 39 10.99 6.00 4.97
CA GLY A 39 10.53 7.14 4.21
C GLY A 39 9.04 7.02 3.86
N SER A 40 8.36 8.15 3.75
CA SER A 40 7.01 8.23 3.18
C SER A 40 6.81 9.51 2.39
N GLY A 41 5.74 9.57 1.59
CA GLY A 41 5.34 10.79 0.89
C GLY A 41 4.71 11.86 1.79
N GLY A 42 4.66 11.63 3.11
CA GLY A 42 4.09 12.51 4.11
C GLY A 42 3.31 11.75 5.19
N VAL A 43 2.98 12.46 6.27
CA VAL A 43 2.18 11.92 7.38
C VAL A 43 0.78 11.53 6.89
N GLY A 44 0.26 10.37 7.33
CA GLY A 44 -1.06 9.87 6.95
C GLY A 44 -1.15 9.21 5.58
N THR A 45 -0.08 9.21 4.78
CA THR A 45 -0.06 8.44 3.53
C THR A 45 -0.09 6.94 3.78
N THR A 46 -0.50 6.14 2.80
CA THR A 46 -0.50 4.67 2.92
C THR A 46 0.90 4.11 3.18
N ALA A 47 1.94 4.71 2.62
CA ALA A 47 3.33 4.34 2.92
C ALA A 47 3.68 4.53 4.41
N HIS A 48 3.24 5.65 5.03
CA HIS A 48 3.38 5.86 6.47
C HIS A 48 2.61 4.80 7.27
N LEU A 49 1.31 4.62 6.97
CA LEU A 49 0.45 3.69 7.70
C LEU A 49 0.88 2.22 7.53
N SER A 50 1.41 1.84 6.35
CA SER A 50 2.00 0.50 6.12
C SER A 50 3.16 0.23 7.08
N ALA A 51 4.05 1.20 7.28
CA ALA A 51 5.18 1.05 8.19
C ALA A 51 4.72 1.00 9.66
N VAL A 52 3.72 1.79 10.03
CA VAL A 52 3.10 1.72 11.37
C VAL A 52 2.52 0.33 11.63
N LEU A 53 1.71 -0.19 10.69
CA LEU A 53 1.13 -1.53 10.80
C LEU A 53 2.19 -2.63 10.86
N LEU A 54 3.25 -2.51 10.05
CA LEU A 54 4.39 -3.44 10.11
C LEU A 54 5.02 -3.41 11.51
N GLY A 55 5.32 -2.22 12.02
CA GLY A 55 5.93 -2.05 13.35
C GLY A 55 5.06 -2.66 14.46
N GLN A 56 3.76 -2.38 14.45
CA GLN A 56 2.80 -2.93 15.42
C GLN A 56 2.70 -4.46 15.31
N THR A 57 2.57 -4.98 14.09
CA THR A 57 2.39 -6.43 13.85
C THR A 57 3.65 -7.22 14.20
N ALA A 58 4.84 -6.68 13.88
CA ALA A 58 6.12 -7.33 14.16
C ALA A 58 6.67 -7.06 15.57
N GLY A 59 6.06 -6.12 16.32
CA GLY A 59 6.52 -5.69 17.63
C GLY A 59 7.91 -5.02 17.58
N VAL A 60 8.12 -4.13 16.60
CA VAL A 60 9.38 -3.39 16.42
C VAL A 60 9.14 -1.89 16.30
N ASN A 61 10.09 -1.10 16.78
CA ASN A 61 10.08 0.34 16.60
C ASN A 61 10.71 0.72 15.28
N LEU A 62 10.05 1.64 14.54
CA LEU A 62 10.51 2.19 13.27
C LEU A 62 10.44 3.71 13.35
N LEU A 63 11.45 4.41 12.82
CA LEU A 63 11.53 5.87 12.84
C LEU A 63 11.04 6.46 11.52
N HIS A 64 9.97 7.24 11.57
CA HIS A 64 9.39 7.89 10.40
C HIS A 64 10.20 9.10 9.94
N ILE A 65 10.54 9.14 8.65
CA ILE A 65 11.15 10.30 7.97
C ILE A 65 10.15 10.78 6.89
N PRO A 66 9.35 11.82 7.16
CA PRO A 66 8.37 12.33 6.21
C PRO A 66 9.04 13.17 5.12
N TYR A 67 8.61 12.99 3.88
CA TYR A 67 9.03 13.75 2.71
C TYR A 67 7.84 14.43 2.04
N GLN A 68 8.11 15.44 1.21
CA GLN A 68 7.13 16.03 0.31
C GLN A 68 7.01 15.19 -0.98
N GLY A 69 6.43 13.98 -0.86
CA GLY A 69 6.22 13.04 -1.95
C GLY A 69 7.18 11.85 -1.95
N THR A 70 6.70 10.73 -2.48
CA THR A 70 7.39 9.42 -2.49
C THR A 70 8.71 9.46 -3.26
N SER A 71 8.80 10.25 -4.35
CA SER A 71 10.01 10.33 -5.17
C SER A 71 11.22 10.90 -4.42
N LYS A 72 10.99 11.87 -3.52
CA LYS A 72 12.07 12.41 -2.67
C LYS A 72 12.54 11.37 -1.65
N ALA A 73 11.60 10.68 -1.00
CA ALA A 73 11.91 9.58 -0.10
C ALA A 73 12.70 8.47 -0.80
N MET A 74 12.30 8.10 -2.02
CA MET A 74 12.98 7.07 -2.82
C MET A 74 14.45 7.42 -3.09
N THR A 75 14.75 8.68 -3.38
CA THR A 75 16.14 9.12 -3.59
C THR A 75 17.02 8.84 -2.37
N ASP A 76 16.52 9.07 -1.17
CA ASP A 76 17.27 8.85 0.06
C ASP A 76 17.37 7.35 0.42
N VAL A 77 16.34 6.56 0.10
CA VAL A 77 16.42 5.09 0.21
C VAL A 77 17.46 4.51 -0.73
N LEU A 78 17.47 4.93 -2.01
CA LEU A 78 18.46 4.48 -2.99
C LEU A 78 19.90 4.87 -2.63
N ALA A 79 20.07 5.97 -1.88
CA ALA A 79 21.35 6.43 -1.36
C ALA A 79 21.73 5.78 -0.01
N GLY A 80 20.88 4.92 0.56
CA GLY A 80 21.09 4.28 1.86
C GLY A 80 21.00 5.23 3.07
N ARG A 81 20.42 6.43 2.90
CA ARG A 81 20.18 7.39 3.99
C ARG A 81 18.92 7.06 4.79
N VAL A 82 18.00 6.32 4.18
CA VAL A 82 16.78 5.79 4.79
C VAL A 82 16.75 4.30 4.54
N ASP A 83 16.43 3.50 5.56
CA ASP A 83 16.57 2.04 5.52
C ASP A 83 15.48 1.36 4.68
N MET A 84 14.26 1.91 4.61
CA MET A 84 13.16 1.29 3.86
C MET A 84 12.09 2.29 3.44
N ILE A 85 11.27 1.88 2.48
CA ILE A 85 10.06 2.58 2.06
C ILE A 85 8.99 1.59 1.60
N PHE A 86 7.73 1.96 1.80
CA PHE A 86 6.61 1.36 1.10
C PHE A 86 6.28 2.21 -0.14
N GLY A 87 6.42 1.63 -1.32
CA GLY A 87 6.17 2.32 -2.59
C GLY A 87 5.23 1.53 -3.49
N ASN A 88 4.53 2.22 -4.40
CA ASN A 88 3.69 1.56 -5.40
C ASN A 88 4.55 0.81 -6.42
N ILE A 89 4.02 -0.28 -6.97
CA ILE A 89 4.75 -1.17 -7.91
C ILE A 89 5.43 -0.39 -9.04
N PRO A 90 4.76 0.51 -9.79
CA PRO A 90 5.42 1.22 -10.90
C PRO A 90 6.62 2.06 -10.48
N VAL A 91 6.62 2.54 -9.23
CA VAL A 91 7.71 3.37 -8.69
C VAL A 91 8.90 2.53 -8.27
N VAL A 92 8.68 1.34 -7.69
CA VAL A 92 9.77 0.52 -7.13
C VAL A 92 10.32 -0.52 -8.11
N LEU A 93 9.47 -1.04 -9.00
CA LEU A 93 9.80 -2.15 -9.90
C LEU A 93 11.04 -1.91 -10.77
N PRO A 94 11.27 -0.72 -11.35
CA PRO A 94 12.50 -0.45 -12.11
C PRO A 94 13.76 -0.67 -11.27
N TYR A 95 13.79 -0.15 -10.05
CA TYR A 95 14.94 -0.26 -9.16
C TYR A 95 15.17 -1.67 -8.61
N VAL A 96 14.09 -2.44 -8.45
CA VAL A 96 14.18 -3.88 -8.09
C VAL A 96 14.79 -4.65 -9.25
N LYS A 97 14.34 -4.40 -10.50
CA LYS A 97 14.91 -5.02 -11.70
C LYS A 97 16.37 -4.65 -11.95
N GLU A 98 16.76 -3.42 -11.60
CA GLU A 98 18.16 -2.97 -11.65
C GLU A 98 19.04 -3.54 -10.52
N GLY A 99 18.46 -4.28 -9.57
CA GLY A 99 19.20 -4.83 -8.42
C GLY A 99 19.64 -3.76 -7.40
N ARG A 100 19.01 -2.60 -7.38
CA ARG A 100 19.30 -1.50 -6.45
C ARG A 100 18.45 -1.58 -5.17
N LEU A 101 17.27 -2.20 -5.27
CA LEU A 101 16.36 -2.45 -4.17
C LEU A 101 16.03 -3.93 -4.07
N ASN A 102 15.88 -4.42 -2.84
CA ASN A 102 15.26 -5.72 -2.54
C ASN A 102 13.80 -5.47 -2.16
N ALA A 103 12.86 -6.16 -2.84
CA ALA A 103 11.45 -6.17 -2.50
C ALA A 103 11.20 -7.31 -1.50
N LEU A 104 10.66 -6.99 -0.33
CA LEU A 104 10.53 -7.91 0.79
C LEU A 104 9.11 -8.44 0.98
N ALA A 105 8.09 -7.63 0.69
CA ALA A 105 6.69 -8.00 0.82
C ALA A 105 5.79 -7.04 0.04
N ILE A 106 4.62 -7.53 -0.39
CA ILE A 106 3.53 -6.75 -0.97
C ILE A 106 2.41 -6.66 0.06
N THR A 107 1.79 -5.49 0.20
CA THR A 107 0.75 -5.24 1.21
C THR A 107 -0.64 -5.70 0.82
N SER A 108 -0.82 -6.39 -0.29
CA SER A 108 -2.07 -7.04 -0.72
C SER A 108 -2.28 -8.40 -0.03
N GLU A 109 -3.49 -8.94 -0.17
CA GLU A 109 -3.83 -10.30 0.28
C GLU A 109 -3.09 -11.37 -0.52
N GLU A 110 -2.93 -11.13 -1.84
CA GLU A 110 -2.25 -12.03 -2.78
C GLU A 110 -1.03 -11.34 -3.39
N ARG A 111 -0.14 -12.14 -4.01
CA ARG A 111 1.02 -11.63 -4.75
C ARG A 111 0.57 -10.86 -5.99
N SER A 112 1.30 -9.83 -6.34
CA SER A 112 1.10 -9.14 -7.61
C SER A 112 1.61 -9.95 -8.80
N ARG A 113 0.86 -9.96 -9.90
CA ARG A 113 1.30 -10.56 -11.17
C ARG A 113 2.58 -9.91 -11.73
N GLN A 114 2.82 -8.64 -11.40
CA GLN A 114 4.04 -7.94 -11.83
C GLN A 114 5.28 -8.29 -11.01
N MET A 115 5.07 -8.82 -9.79
CA MET A 115 6.14 -9.19 -8.85
C MET A 115 5.82 -10.55 -8.20
N PRO A 116 5.70 -11.63 -8.99
CA PRO A 116 5.23 -12.93 -8.50
C PRO A 116 6.16 -13.59 -7.48
N ASP A 117 7.43 -13.20 -7.48
CA ASP A 117 8.44 -13.70 -6.55
C ASP A 117 8.40 -13.01 -5.19
N VAL A 118 7.67 -11.88 -5.07
CA VAL A 118 7.57 -11.12 -3.82
C VAL A 118 6.34 -11.61 -3.05
N PRO A 119 6.50 -12.10 -1.81
CA PRO A 119 5.39 -12.64 -1.03
C PRO A 119 4.42 -11.54 -0.60
N ALA A 120 3.13 -11.89 -0.49
CA ALA A 120 2.14 -11.04 0.15
C ALA A 120 2.30 -11.08 1.67
N VAL A 121 1.94 -9.99 2.35
CA VAL A 121 2.01 -9.92 3.83
C VAL A 121 1.15 -10.98 4.51
N ALA A 122 0.04 -11.39 3.90
CA ALA A 122 -0.82 -12.47 4.38
C ALA A 122 -0.06 -13.82 4.43
N GLU A 123 0.72 -14.14 3.40
CA GLU A 123 1.56 -15.36 3.35
C GLU A 123 2.63 -15.37 4.45
N LEU A 124 3.06 -14.19 4.89
CA LEU A 124 4.08 -14.02 5.93
C LEU A 124 3.48 -13.97 7.36
N GLY A 125 2.19 -14.28 7.50
CA GLY A 125 1.49 -14.26 8.79
C GLY A 125 1.18 -12.84 9.30
N MET A 126 1.30 -11.83 8.45
CA MET A 126 1.08 -10.41 8.78
C MET A 126 -0.19 -9.85 8.15
N LYS A 127 -1.30 -10.60 8.20
CA LYS A 127 -2.58 -10.19 7.63
C LYS A 127 -3.08 -8.83 8.13
N SER A 128 -2.77 -8.46 9.37
CA SER A 128 -3.09 -7.14 9.93
C SER A 128 -2.36 -5.98 9.24
N ALA A 129 -1.25 -6.25 8.54
CA ALA A 129 -0.48 -5.27 7.79
C ALA A 129 -0.95 -5.09 6.33
N GLU A 130 -2.03 -5.75 5.94
CA GLU A 130 -2.65 -5.52 4.62
C GLU A 130 -3.13 -4.09 4.49
N ILE A 131 -2.71 -3.43 3.41
CA ILE A 131 -3.13 -2.09 3.02
C ILE A 131 -3.03 -1.90 1.52
N SER A 132 -4.09 -1.41 0.91
CA SER A 132 -4.10 -0.99 -0.48
C SER A 132 -4.76 0.38 -0.60
N VAL A 133 -4.22 1.20 -1.48
CA VAL A 133 -4.94 2.39 -1.94
C VAL A 133 -5.99 1.94 -2.93
N TRP A 134 -7.22 2.33 -2.76
CA TRP A 134 -8.25 2.10 -3.76
C TRP A 134 -8.77 3.41 -4.33
N ILE A 135 -9.20 3.35 -5.58
CA ILE A 135 -9.89 4.44 -6.28
C ILE A 135 -11.33 4.00 -6.50
N ALA A 136 -12.27 4.90 -6.26
CA ALA A 136 -13.68 4.62 -6.40
C ALA A 136 -14.44 5.76 -7.06
N LEU A 137 -15.59 5.44 -7.65
CA LEU A 137 -16.57 6.40 -8.15
C LEU A 137 -17.60 6.68 -7.07
N PHE A 138 -17.85 7.97 -6.81
CA PHE A 138 -18.86 8.46 -5.90
C PHE A 138 -19.85 9.37 -6.61
N ALA A 139 -21.10 9.35 -6.18
CA ALA A 139 -22.09 10.34 -6.58
C ALA A 139 -22.29 11.36 -5.44
N PRO A 140 -22.62 12.62 -5.74
CA PRO A 140 -22.98 13.62 -4.75
C PRO A 140 -24.16 13.16 -3.89
N LYS A 141 -24.21 13.61 -2.63
CA LYS A 141 -25.34 13.32 -1.74
C LYS A 141 -26.65 13.85 -2.35
N GLY A 142 -27.68 13.02 -2.37
CA GLY A 142 -28.99 13.36 -2.92
C GLY A 142 -29.16 13.05 -4.40
N THR A 143 -28.18 12.43 -5.06
CA THR A 143 -28.36 11.91 -6.42
C THR A 143 -29.48 10.87 -6.41
N PRO A 144 -30.49 10.95 -7.31
CA PRO A 144 -31.58 9.98 -7.40
C PRO A 144 -31.06 8.56 -7.54
N ALA A 145 -31.71 7.59 -6.89
CA ALA A 145 -31.28 6.19 -6.88
C ALA A 145 -31.17 5.59 -8.30
N GLU A 146 -32.09 5.92 -9.19
CA GLU A 146 -32.07 5.47 -10.59
C GLU A 146 -30.82 5.93 -11.35
N ILE A 147 -30.33 7.13 -11.06
CA ILE A 147 -29.10 7.65 -11.66
C ILE A 147 -27.89 6.88 -11.08
N VAL A 148 -27.85 6.68 -9.75
CA VAL A 148 -26.79 5.90 -9.09
C VAL A 148 -26.71 4.50 -9.66
N ASP A 149 -27.87 3.82 -9.81
CA ASP A 149 -27.94 2.47 -10.37
C ASP A 149 -27.48 2.43 -11.84
N THR A 150 -27.86 3.41 -12.64
CA THR A 150 -27.45 3.51 -14.03
C THR A 150 -25.94 3.69 -14.14
N LEU A 151 -25.37 4.61 -13.37
CA LEU A 151 -23.92 4.86 -13.35
C LEU A 151 -23.13 3.65 -12.81
N SER A 152 -23.64 2.99 -11.77
CA SER A 152 -23.01 1.80 -11.22
C SER A 152 -22.95 0.66 -12.25
N LYS A 153 -24.05 0.39 -12.96
CA LYS A 153 -24.09 -0.62 -14.02
C LYS A 153 -23.13 -0.30 -15.16
N ALA A 154 -23.10 0.96 -15.59
CA ALA A 154 -22.18 1.41 -16.65
C ALA A 154 -20.71 1.28 -16.23
N ALA A 155 -20.39 1.65 -14.99
CA ALA A 155 -19.05 1.49 -14.44
C ALA A 155 -18.63 0.01 -14.38
N LEU A 156 -19.49 -0.86 -13.86
CA LEU A 156 -19.22 -2.31 -13.82
C LEU A 156 -19.01 -2.89 -15.22
N GLN A 157 -19.83 -2.51 -16.18
CA GLN A 157 -19.66 -2.94 -17.57
C GLN A 157 -18.29 -2.49 -18.13
N ALA A 158 -17.87 -1.26 -17.87
CA ALA A 158 -16.57 -0.76 -18.29
C ALA A 158 -15.41 -1.52 -17.61
N LEU A 159 -15.53 -1.81 -16.31
CA LEU A 159 -14.52 -2.55 -15.55
C LEU A 159 -14.33 -4.01 -16.00
N HIS A 160 -15.32 -4.59 -16.67
CA HIS A 160 -15.18 -5.90 -17.33
C HIS A 160 -14.46 -5.83 -18.69
N SER A 161 -14.17 -4.65 -19.22
CA SER A 161 -13.42 -4.49 -20.47
C SER A 161 -11.98 -5.02 -20.29
N PRO A 162 -11.53 -5.95 -21.16
CA PRO A 162 -10.16 -6.44 -21.14
C PRO A 162 -9.10 -5.35 -21.31
N GLU A 163 -9.41 -4.32 -22.10
CA GLU A 163 -8.53 -3.17 -22.34
C GLU A 163 -8.30 -2.37 -21.05
N LEU A 164 -9.37 -2.10 -20.30
CA LEU A 164 -9.29 -1.35 -19.06
C LEU A 164 -8.57 -2.16 -17.97
N GLN A 165 -8.85 -3.45 -17.88
CA GLN A 165 -8.16 -4.36 -16.96
C GLN A 165 -6.66 -4.40 -17.24
N ALA A 166 -6.28 -4.59 -18.52
CA ALA A 166 -4.87 -4.59 -18.93
C ALA A 166 -4.19 -3.23 -18.68
N GLY A 167 -4.93 -2.12 -18.77
CA GLY A 167 -4.45 -0.79 -18.42
C GLY A 167 -4.08 -0.69 -16.96
N TYR A 168 -4.99 -1.06 -16.06
CA TYR A 168 -4.72 -1.03 -14.61
C TYR A 168 -3.61 -2.01 -14.20
N GLU A 169 -3.63 -3.24 -14.72
CA GLU A 169 -2.57 -4.23 -14.46
C GLU A 169 -1.18 -3.69 -14.85
N ARG A 170 -1.06 -3.04 -16.03
CA ARG A 170 0.20 -2.42 -16.47
C ARG A 170 0.69 -1.34 -15.49
N ASP A 171 -0.24 -0.59 -14.91
CA ASP A 171 0.06 0.47 -13.94
C ASP A 171 0.23 -0.07 -12.49
N GLY A 172 0.27 -1.41 -12.31
CA GLY A 172 0.46 -2.05 -11.00
C GLY A 172 -0.79 -2.08 -10.13
N GLY A 173 -1.94 -1.76 -10.69
CA GLY A 173 -3.23 -1.82 -10.03
C GLY A 173 -3.94 -3.14 -10.30
N GLU A 174 -4.90 -3.44 -9.45
CA GLU A 174 -5.84 -4.56 -9.60
C GLU A 174 -7.25 -4.00 -9.73
N VAL A 175 -7.99 -4.47 -10.73
CA VAL A 175 -9.39 -4.05 -10.88
C VAL A 175 -10.18 -4.55 -9.68
N GLN A 176 -10.90 -3.63 -9.05
CA GLN A 176 -11.81 -3.90 -7.94
C GLN A 176 -13.23 -3.62 -8.41
N MET A 177 -14.14 -4.53 -8.12
CA MET A 177 -15.54 -4.38 -8.52
C MET A 177 -16.43 -4.69 -7.32
N ASP A 178 -17.16 -3.69 -6.87
CA ASP A 178 -18.26 -3.91 -5.93
C ASP A 178 -19.55 -4.04 -6.75
N GLU A 179 -20.18 -5.19 -6.71
CA GLU A 179 -21.35 -5.53 -7.53
C GLU A 179 -22.54 -4.59 -7.34
N THR A 180 -22.61 -3.91 -6.20
CA THR A 180 -23.67 -2.94 -5.89
C THR A 180 -23.14 -1.75 -5.10
N PRO A 181 -23.81 -0.58 -5.16
CA PRO A 181 -23.50 0.56 -4.30
C PRO A 181 -23.54 0.22 -2.80
N ALA A 182 -24.44 -0.71 -2.40
CA ALA A 182 -24.55 -1.15 -1.00
C ALA A 182 -23.35 -2.00 -0.57
N ALA A 183 -22.81 -2.85 -1.43
CA ALA A 183 -21.59 -3.62 -1.18
C ALA A 183 -20.40 -2.68 -0.94
N PHE A 184 -20.23 -1.66 -1.81
CA PHE A 184 -19.18 -0.67 -1.60
C PHE A 184 -19.38 0.15 -0.33
N ALA A 185 -20.60 0.55 0.01
CA ALA A 185 -20.89 1.27 1.25
C ALA A 185 -20.49 0.47 2.51
N ALA A 186 -20.67 -0.87 2.48
CA ALA A 186 -20.23 -1.73 3.57
C ALA A 186 -18.69 -1.77 3.70
N VAL A 187 -17.97 -1.89 2.59
CA VAL A 187 -16.49 -1.82 2.55
C VAL A 187 -16.01 -0.47 3.09
N LEU A 188 -16.58 0.63 2.60
CA LEU A 188 -16.22 1.98 3.04
C LEU A 188 -16.41 2.17 4.55
N LYS A 189 -17.51 1.65 5.11
CA LYS A 189 -17.75 1.71 6.55
C LYS A 189 -16.68 0.96 7.33
N GLN A 190 -16.34 -0.25 6.92
CA GLN A 190 -15.29 -1.06 7.55
C GLN A 190 -13.93 -0.36 7.47
N ASP A 191 -13.60 0.23 6.33
CA ASP A 191 -12.36 0.97 6.13
C ASP A 191 -12.28 2.21 7.02
N ILE A 192 -13.36 2.99 7.13
CA ILE A 192 -13.41 4.15 8.03
C ILE A 192 -13.13 3.73 9.49
N GLU A 193 -13.73 2.66 9.96
CA GLU A 193 -13.53 2.13 11.32
C GLU A 193 -12.08 1.64 11.51
N ARG A 194 -11.58 0.82 10.60
CA ARG A 194 -10.21 0.27 10.62
C ARG A 194 -9.16 1.37 10.59
N TRP A 195 -9.23 2.23 9.58
CA TRP A 195 -8.24 3.29 9.38
C TRP A 195 -8.31 4.37 10.43
N GLY A 196 -9.51 4.68 10.93
CA GLY A 196 -9.68 5.59 12.06
C GLY A 196 -8.94 5.12 13.31
N LYS A 197 -8.86 3.81 13.56
CA LYS A 197 -8.05 3.23 14.65
C LYS A 197 -6.55 3.38 14.36
N VAL A 198 -6.09 2.92 13.19
CA VAL A 198 -4.67 2.97 12.80
C VAL A 198 -4.12 4.39 12.82
N VAL A 199 -4.87 5.37 12.30
CA VAL A 199 -4.47 6.79 12.30
C VAL A 199 -4.33 7.31 13.73
N ARG A 200 -5.27 7.02 14.63
CA ARG A 200 -5.15 7.44 16.04
C ARG A 200 -3.94 6.83 16.73
N GLU A 201 -3.68 5.54 16.49
CA GLU A 201 -2.54 4.82 17.08
C GLU A 201 -1.19 5.23 16.48
N SER A 202 -1.17 5.68 15.23
CA SER A 202 0.04 6.17 14.57
C SER A 202 0.52 7.54 15.06
N GLY A 203 -0.33 8.28 15.80
CA GLY A 203 -0.06 9.67 16.15
C GLY A 203 -0.11 10.64 14.96
N ALA A 204 -0.60 10.19 13.79
CA ALA A 204 -0.72 11.03 12.60
C ALA A 204 -1.78 12.14 12.86
N THR A 205 -1.35 13.39 12.77
CA THR A 205 -2.23 14.55 12.80
C THR A 205 -2.25 15.22 11.45
N ALA A 206 -3.43 15.58 10.96
CA ALA A 206 -3.54 16.47 9.81
C ALA A 206 -3.10 17.88 10.27
N ASN A 207 -2.01 18.38 9.68
CA ASN A 207 -1.60 19.78 9.83
C ASN A 207 -2.31 20.61 8.77
#